data_bd9715eeeed8cf8b8e6d7dd80cfff038
#
_entry.id   bd9715eeeed8cf8b8e6d7dd80cfff038
#
_cell.length_a   1.000
_cell.length_b   1.000
_cell.length_c   1.000
_cell.angle_alpha   90.00
_cell.angle_beta   90.00
_cell.angle_gamma   90.00
#
_symmetry.space_group_name_H-M   'P 1'
#
loop_
_entity.id
_entity.type
_entity.pdbx_description
1 polymer ?
#
loop_
_entity_poly.entity_id
_entity_poly.type
_entity_poly.pdbx_seq_one_letter_code
_entity_poly.pdbx_strand_id
1 'polypeptide(L)'
;MKPMDEKLKVEVLHADQLVPEHLAEIHALCNRAYDADLEPLFHTFADATHVIGRWGSAIVSHAMWVTRWLQPSNHPPLRTAYVEMVATEPQFQRRGFASAVMRRLASAIRDFDLGGLCPAEPMLYTKLGWVFWQGPLFIRTPDGLLSTPEQQIMILRLPKALPLDLALPLSAEWREGELW
;
A
#
# COMPACT_ATOMS: atom_id res chain seq x y z
N MET A 1 17.63 -28.55 22.70
CA MET A 1 17.12 -28.27 21.35
C MET A 1 17.39 -26.79 21.08
N LYS A 2 18.32 -26.46 20.16
CA LYS A 2 18.56 -25.06 19.75
C LYS A 2 17.23 -24.50 19.19
N PRO A 3 16.80 -23.29 19.57
CA PRO A 3 15.69 -22.66 18.88
C PRO A 3 16.08 -22.57 17.40
N MET A 4 15.22 -23.07 16.52
CA MET A 4 15.36 -22.82 15.08
C MET A 4 15.39 -21.29 14.93
N ASP A 5 16.41 -20.81 14.24
CA ASP A 5 16.60 -19.38 13.97
C ASP A 5 15.43 -18.94 13.08
N GLU A 6 14.31 -18.61 13.71
CA GLU A 6 13.12 -18.17 13.00
C GLU A 6 13.42 -16.85 12.30
N LYS A 7 13.30 -16.85 10.97
CA LYS A 7 13.48 -15.66 10.13
C LYS A 7 12.14 -15.28 9.52
N LEU A 8 11.92 -13.98 9.37
CA LEU A 8 10.76 -13.50 8.63
C LEU A 8 10.88 -13.98 7.17
N LYS A 9 9.86 -14.69 6.71
CA LYS A 9 9.69 -15.06 5.29
C LYS A 9 8.69 -14.10 4.68
N VAL A 10 9.02 -13.53 3.52
CA VAL A 10 8.15 -12.57 2.83
C VAL A 10 7.80 -13.11 1.43
N GLU A 11 6.52 -13.29 1.19
CA GLU A 11 5.97 -13.81 -0.07
C GLU A 11 5.00 -12.82 -0.70
N VAL A 12 4.80 -12.93 -2.01
CA VAL A 12 3.85 -12.12 -2.78
C VAL A 12 2.84 -13.06 -3.41
N LEU A 13 1.56 -12.84 -3.13
CA LEU A 13 0.45 -13.66 -3.61
C LEU A 13 -0.65 -12.77 -4.17
N HIS A 14 -1.12 -13.08 -5.36
CA HIS A 14 -2.33 -12.47 -5.90
C HIS A 14 -3.57 -12.98 -5.14
N ALA A 15 -4.65 -12.22 -5.14
CA ALA A 15 -5.87 -12.55 -4.38
C ALA A 15 -6.42 -13.94 -4.68
N ASP A 16 -6.33 -14.39 -5.95
CA ASP A 16 -6.77 -15.72 -6.39
C ASP A 16 -5.88 -16.89 -5.91
N GLN A 17 -4.69 -16.58 -5.40
CA GLN A 17 -3.75 -17.54 -4.82
C GLN A 17 -3.90 -17.69 -3.31
N LEU A 18 -4.71 -16.81 -2.68
CA LEU A 18 -4.95 -16.86 -1.26
C LEU A 18 -6.09 -17.84 -0.93
N VAL A 19 -5.84 -18.71 0.02
CA VAL A 19 -6.91 -19.55 0.58
C VAL A 19 -7.73 -18.75 1.60
N PRO A 20 -9.01 -19.09 1.85
CA PRO A 20 -9.89 -18.35 2.75
C PRO A 20 -9.32 -18.16 4.16
N GLU A 21 -8.59 -19.15 4.66
CA GLU A 21 -7.95 -19.11 5.98
C GLU A 21 -6.88 -18.01 6.06
N HIS A 22 -6.08 -17.84 5.00
CA HIS A 22 -5.09 -16.76 4.94
C HIS A 22 -5.74 -15.39 4.87
N LEU A 23 -6.84 -15.23 4.12
CA LEU A 23 -7.59 -13.98 4.08
C LEU A 23 -8.15 -13.63 5.47
N ALA A 24 -8.75 -14.60 6.17
CA ALA A 24 -9.26 -14.39 7.52
C ALA A 24 -8.14 -13.99 8.50
N GLU A 25 -6.96 -14.60 8.38
CA GLU A 25 -5.79 -14.27 9.21
C GLU A 25 -5.29 -12.84 8.91
N ILE A 26 -5.23 -12.43 7.63
CA ILE A 26 -4.86 -11.07 7.20
C ILE A 26 -5.87 -10.05 7.76
N HIS A 27 -7.18 -10.27 7.60
CA HIS A 27 -8.21 -9.38 8.11
C HIS A 27 -8.09 -9.21 9.63
N ALA A 28 -7.95 -10.32 10.36
CA ALA A 28 -7.79 -10.29 11.81
C ALA A 28 -6.52 -9.53 12.24
N LEU A 29 -5.39 -9.69 11.51
CA LEU A 29 -4.16 -8.94 11.74
C LEU A 29 -4.37 -7.44 11.51
N CYS A 30 -4.99 -7.05 10.39
CA CYS A 30 -5.26 -5.65 10.08
C CYS A 30 -6.20 -5.03 11.12
N ASN A 31 -7.28 -5.72 11.49
CA ASN A 31 -8.21 -5.24 12.53
C ASN A 31 -7.49 -4.98 13.86
N ARG A 32 -6.58 -5.87 14.28
CA ARG A 32 -5.78 -5.65 15.50
C ARG A 32 -4.78 -4.51 15.38
N ALA A 33 -4.13 -4.38 14.22
CA ALA A 33 -3.12 -3.36 14.01
C ALA A 33 -3.70 -1.94 13.92
N TYR A 34 -4.90 -1.81 13.37
CA TYR A 34 -5.61 -0.54 13.19
C TYR A 34 -6.61 -0.25 14.31
N ASP A 35 -6.87 -1.21 15.21
CA ASP A 35 -7.90 -1.15 16.24
C ASP A 35 -9.29 -0.78 15.67
N ALA A 36 -9.65 -1.39 14.55
CA ALA A 36 -10.86 -1.10 13.79
C ALA A 36 -11.37 -2.34 13.05
N ASP A 37 -12.67 -2.37 12.74
CA ASP A 37 -13.23 -3.33 11.79
C ASP A 37 -13.02 -2.83 10.36
N LEU A 38 -12.11 -3.47 9.65
CA LEU A 38 -11.74 -3.14 8.27
C LEU A 38 -12.40 -4.06 7.23
N GLU A 39 -13.24 -4.99 7.65
CA GLU A 39 -13.94 -5.92 6.74
C GLU A 39 -14.68 -5.18 5.61
N PRO A 40 -15.49 -4.12 5.89
CA PRO A 40 -16.17 -3.37 4.83
C PRO A 40 -15.20 -2.73 3.84
N LEU A 41 -14.03 -2.27 4.30
CA LEU A 41 -13.03 -1.65 3.43
C LEU A 41 -12.33 -2.70 2.55
N PHE A 42 -12.03 -3.89 3.09
CA PHE A 42 -11.44 -4.97 2.29
C PHE A 42 -12.29 -5.35 1.09
N HIS A 43 -13.62 -5.31 1.20
CA HIS A 43 -14.53 -5.60 0.10
C HIS A 43 -14.48 -4.59 -1.06
N THR A 44 -13.91 -3.40 -0.84
CA THR A 44 -13.74 -2.39 -1.90
C THR A 44 -12.47 -2.60 -2.73
N PHE A 45 -11.57 -3.50 -2.33
CA PHE A 45 -10.29 -3.75 -2.99
C PHE A 45 -10.38 -4.97 -3.91
N ALA A 46 -10.75 -4.74 -5.17
CA ALA A 46 -10.72 -5.78 -6.18
C ALA A 46 -9.30 -6.03 -6.68
N ASP A 47 -8.99 -7.27 -7.06
CA ASP A 47 -7.74 -7.68 -7.71
C ASP A 47 -6.45 -7.27 -6.94
N ALA A 48 -6.53 -7.29 -5.62
CA ALA A 48 -5.39 -6.98 -4.77
C ALA A 48 -4.27 -8.01 -4.90
N THR A 49 -3.04 -7.55 -4.83
CA THR A 49 -1.88 -8.43 -4.62
C THR A 49 -1.32 -8.17 -3.23
N HIS A 50 -1.14 -9.24 -2.49
CA HIS A 50 -0.76 -9.22 -1.08
C HIS A 50 0.73 -9.52 -0.92
N VAL A 51 1.37 -8.84 0.01
CA VAL A 51 2.73 -9.12 0.48
C VAL A 51 2.63 -9.52 1.94
N ILE A 52 3.01 -10.74 2.23
CA ILE A 52 2.76 -11.40 3.51
C ILE A 52 4.10 -11.71 4.17
N GLY A 53 4.27 -11.22 5.39
CA GLY A 53 5.39 -11.57 6.26
C GLY A 53 4.99 -12.64 7.26
N ARG A 54 5.65 -13.82 7.18
CA ARG A 54 5.43 -14.93 8.10
C ARG A 54 6.58 -15.08 9.08
N TRP A 55 6.22 -15.33 10.35
CA TRP A 55 7.13 -15.75 11.40
C TRP A 55 6.67 -17.10 11.91
N GLY A 56 7.46 -18.15 11.64
CA GLY A 56 6.98 -19.51 11.76
C GLY A 56 5.82 -19.77 10.78
N SER A 57 4.69 -20.25 11.29
CA SER A 57 3.46 -20.45 10.52
C SER A 57 2.53 -19.24 10.50
N ALA A 58 2.71 -18.27 11.41
CA ALA A 58 1.79 -17.14 11.59
C ALA A 58 2.07 -16.00 10.60
N ILE A 59 1.04 -15.36 10.08
CA ILE A 59 1.12 -14.09 9.37
C ILE A 59 1.26 -12.97 10.41
N VAL A 60 2.38 -12.25 10.38
CA VAL A 60 2.70 -11.21 11.39
C VAL A 60 2.88 -9.82 10.80
N SER A 61 2.99 -9.72 9.48
CA SER A 61 3.06 -8.43 8.79
C SER A 61 2.45 -8.55 7.40
N HIS A 62 1.83 -7.49 6.93
CA HIS A 62 1.08 -7.47 5.69
C HIS A 62 1.18 -6.09 5.03
N ALA A 63 1.12 -6.07 3.72
CA ALA A 63 0.77 -4.96 2.86
C ALA A 63 0.10 -5.53 1.62
N MET A 64 -0.68 -4.73 0.93
CA MET A 64 -1.18 -5.09 -0.39
C MET A 64 -1.16 -3.89 -1.32
N TRP A 65 -1.35 -4.11 -2.60
CA TRP A 65 -1.61 -3.04 -3.55
C TRP A 65 -2.76 -3.41 -4.48
N VAL A 66 -3.44 -2.36 -4.94
CA VAL A 66 -4.39 -2.40 -6.04
C VAL A 66 -3.88 -1.50 -7.16
N THR A 67 -4.33 -1.72 -8.38
CA THR A 67 -4.00 -0.81 -9.49
C THR A 67 -4.88 0.43 -9.41
N ARG A 68 -4.25 1.61 -9.41
CA ARG A 68 -4.91 2.91 -9.55
C ARG A 68 -4.28 3.72 -10.66
N TRP A 69 -4.99 4.73 -11.14
CA TRP A 69 -4.55 5.61 -12.22
C TRP A 69 -4.39 7.04 -11.69
N LEU A 70 -3.21 7.31 -11.11
CA LEU A 70 -2.87 8.66 -10.66
C LEU A 70 -2.45 9.52 -11.86
N GLN A 71 -2.90 10.77 -11.88
CA GLN A 71 -2.62 11.67 -12.99
C GLN A 71 -2.09 13.02 -12.49
N PRO A 72 -0.79 13.30 -12.63
CA PRO A 72 -0.26 14.66 -12.59
C PRO A 72 -0.88 15.49 -13.71
N SER A 73 -1.14 16.79 -13.48
CA SER A 73 -1.89 17.64 -14.43
C SER A 73 -1.24 17.79 -15.80
N ASN A 74 0.07 17.56 -15.92
CA ASN A 74 0.85 17.65 -17.15
C ASN A 74 1.21 16.27 -17.74
N HIS A 75 0.63 15.18 -17.23
CA HIS A 75 0.90 13.82 -17.68
C HIS A 75 -0.38 13.06 -18.02
N PRO A 76 -0.33 12.04 -18.88
CA PRO A 76 -1.39 11.05 -18.95
C PRO A 76 -1.52 10.30 -17.63
N PRO A 77 -2.64 9.58 -17.39
CA PRO A 77 -2.78 8.73 -16.22
C PRO A 77 -1.64 7.72 -16.12
N LEU A 78 -1.03 7.62 -14.94
CA LEU A 78 0.06 6.72 -14.60
C LEU A 78 -0.51 5.46 -13.91
N ARG A 79 -0.12 4.29 -14.40
CA ARG A 79 -0.48 3.03 -13.76
C ARG A 79 0.26 2.90 -12.43
N THR A 80 -0.46 3.06 -11.35
CA THR A 80 0.09 3.14 -10.00
C THR A 80 -0.24 1.90 -9.19
N ALA A 81 0.77 1.28 -8.59
CA ALA A 81 0.56 0.31 -7.52
C ALA A 81 0.23 1.08 -6.24
N TYR A 82 -1.06 1.17 -5.93
CA TYR A 82 -1.53 1.92 -4.76
C TYR A 82 -1.59 1.00 -3.55
N VAL A 83 -0.75 1.31 -2.56
CA VAL A 83 -0.51 0.45 -1.40
C VAL A 83 -1.56 0.71 -0.32
N GLU A 84 -2.11 -0.38 0.18
CA GLU A 84 -3.17 -0.41 1.19
C GLU A 84 -2.82 -1.41 2.29
N MET A 85 -3.49 -1.30 3.43
CA MET A 85 -3.48 -2.28 4.51
C MET A 85 -2.07 -2.70 4.98
N VAL A 86 -1.20 -1.71 5.17
CA VAL A 86 0.14 -1.94 5.74
C VAL A 86 -0.02 -2.14 7.24
N ALA A 87 0.15 -3.37 7.69
CA ALA A 87 -0.09 -3.78 9.06
C ALA A 87 1.05 -4.67 9.59
N THR A 88 1.36 -4.55 10.85
CA THR A 88 2.21 -5.50 11.58
C THR A 88 1.58 -5.79 12.93
N GLU A 89 1.49 -7.06 13.28
CA GLU A 89 0.97 -7.54 14.55
C GLU A 89 1.58 -6.74 15.70
N PRO A 90 0.80 -6.15 16.62
CA PRO A 90 1.30 -5.24 17.66
C PRO A 90 2.51 -5.74 18.43
N GLN A 91 2.51 -7.03 18.81
CA GLN A 91 3.64 -7.66 19.51
C GLN A 91 4.90 -7.84 18.67
N PHE A 92 4.82 -7.72 17.36
CA PHE A 92 5.94 -7.85 16.42
C PHE A 92 6.40 -6.52 15.81
N GLN A 93 5.77 -5.40 16.20
CA GLN A 93 6.17 -4.07 15.75
C GLN A 93 7.60 -3.71 16.19
N ARG A 94 8.20 -2.74 15.51
CA ARG A 94 9.58 -2.26 15.75
C ARG A 94 10.68 -3.31 15.56
N ARG A 95 10.37 -4.44 14.93
CA ARG A 95 11.34 -5.50 14.55
C ARG A 95 11.79 -5.40 13.08
N GLY A 96 11.36 -4.36 12.35
CA GLY A 96 11.70 -4.18 10.93
C GLY A 96 10.81 -4.98 9.96
N PHE A 97 9.76 -5.63 10.42
CA PHE A 97 8.91 -6.51 9.59
C PHE A 97 8.13 -5.71 8.55
N ALA A 98 7.51 -4.59 8.92
CA ALA A 98 6.87 -3.69 7.97
C ALA A 98 7.86 -3.21 6.88
N SER A 99 9.09 -2.85 7.28
CA SER A 99 10.13 -2.46 6.32
C SER A 99 10.51 -3.59 5.36
N ALA A 100 10.57 -4.84 5.84
CA ALA A 100 10.87 -6.00 5.00
C ALA A 100 9.75 -6.26 3.99
N VAL A 101 8.49 -6.21 4.44
CA VAL A 101 7.30 -6.35 3.58
C VAL A 101 7.28 -5.23 2.53
N MET A 102 7.48 -3.98 2.91
CA MET A 102 7.48 -2.84 1.99
C MET A 102 8.65 -2.86 0.98
N ARG A 103 9.85 -3.33 1.36
CA ARG A 103 10.95 -3.54 0.40
C ARG A 103 10.61 -4.64 -0.61
N ARG A 104 9.98 -5.73 -0.16
CA ARG A 104 9.54 -6.80 -1.05
C ARG A 104 8.46 -6.32 -2.00
N LEU A 105 7.51 -5.52 -1.50
CA LEU A 105 6.47 -4.85 -2.29
C LEU A 105 7.12 -3.95 -3.37
N ALA A 106 8.03 -3.06 -3.00
CA ALA A 106 8.73 -2.17 -3.93
C ALA A 106 9.44 -2.95 -5.06
N SER A 107 10.00 -4.13 -4.74
CA SER A 107 10.62 -5.01 -5.75
C SER A 107 9.58 -5.65 -6.67
N ALA A 108 8.38 -5.95 -6.18
CA ALA A 108 7.33 -6.60 -6.94
C ALA A 108 6.61 -5.66 -7.91
N ILE A 109 6.51 -4.37 -7.57
CA ILE A 109 5.79 -3.35 -8.38
C ILE A 109 6.64 -2.65 -9.43
N ARG A 110 7.85 -3.12 -9.72
CA ARG A 110 8.82 -2.43 -10.64
C ARG A 110 8.30 -2.23 -12.07
N ASP A 111 7.26 -2.94 -12.47
CA ASP A 111 6.63 -2.82 -13.78
C ASP A 111 5.50 -1.78 -13.83
N PHE A 112 5.13 -1.19 -12.70
CA PHE A 112 4.25 -0.05 -12.63
C PHE A 112 5.00 1.25 -12.97
N ASP A 113 4.25 2.31 -13.29
CA ASP A 113 4.82 3.63 -13.51
C ASP A 113 5.17 4.29 -12.18
N LEU A 114 4.38 4.01 -11.13
CA LEU A 114 4.48 4.63 -9.81
C LEU A 114 4.05 3.67 -8.70
N GLY A 115 4.63 3.82 -7.49
CA GLY A 115 3.99 3.41 -6.25
C GLY A 115 3.25 4.61 -5.64
N GLY A 116 2.11 4.39 -5.01
CA GLY A 116 1.34 5.42 -4.30
C GLY A 116 0.81 4.90 -2.98
N LEU A 117 0.64 5.77 -1.99
CA LEU A 117 -0.03 5.46 -0.72
C LEU A 117 -0.44 6.73 0.05
N CYS A 118 -1.45 6.60 0.91
CA CYS A 118 -1.77 7.57 1.95
C CYS A 118 -1.09 7.12 3.25
N PRO A 119 -0.10 7.87 3.80
CA PRO A 119 0.69 7.37 4.91
C PRO A 119 0.02 7.60 6.26
N ALA A 120 -0.17 6.54 7.06
CA ALA A 120 -0.47 6.68 8.50
C ALA A 120 0.79 6.98 9.32
N GLU A 121 1.92 6.36 8.95
CA GLU A 121 3.23 6.51 9.61
C GLU A 121 4.31 6.96 8.62
N PRO A 122 4.39 8.25 8.25
CA PRO A 122 5.27 8.75 7.18
C PRO A 122 6.75 8.37 7.34
N MET A 123 7.24 8.30 8.58
CA MET A 123 8.65 7.98 8.88
C MET A 123 9.08 6.61 8.37
N LEU A 124 8.19 5.63 8.36
CA LEU A 124 8.46 4.30 7.78
C LEU A 124 8.78 4.43 6.30
N TYR A 125 7.92 5.10 5.56
CA TYR A 125 7.97 5.21 4.11
C TYR A 125 9.12 6.10 3.64
N THR A 126 9.38 7.22 4.32
CA THR A 126 10.51 8.11 4.01
C THR A 126 11.84 7.36 4.05
N LYS A 127 12.06 6.49 5.06
CA LYS A 127 13.27 5.65 5.17
C LYS A 127 13.39 4.61 4.04
N LEU A 128 12.31 4.34 3.32
CA LEU A 128 12.25 3.40 2.21
C LEU A 128 12.25 4.08 0.84
N GLY A 129 12.50 5.41 0.79
CA GLY A 129 12.63 6.17 -0.45
C GLY A 129 11.31 6.73 -1.00
N TRP A 130 10.22 6.62 -0.25
CA TRP A 130 8.96 7.28 -0.59
C TRP A 130 9.06 8.78 -0.27
N VAL A 131 8.43 9.59 -1.10
CA VAL A 131 8.42 11.06 -0.98
C VAL A 131 7.01 11.60 -1.03
N PHE A 132 6.72 12.67 -0.29
CA PHE A 132 5.44 13.33 -0.35
C PHE A 132 5.19 13.99 -1.70
N TRP A 133 3.97 13.87 -2.21
CA TRP A 133 3.45 14.77 -3.23
C TRP A 133 3.19 16.13 -2.59
N GLN A 134 3.61 17.21 -3.23
CA GLN A 134 3.58 18.56 -2.68
C GLN A 134 2.44 19.41 -3.25
N GLY A 135 1.98 19.08 -4.44
CA GLY A 135 0.90 19.79 -5.11
C GLY A 135 -0.48 19.43 -4.55
N PRO A 136 -1.51 20.18 -4.96
CA PRO A 136 -2.88 19.93 -4.51
C PRO A 136 -3.42 18.60 -5.06
N LEU A 137 -4.29 17.96 -4.27
CA LEU A 137 -4.84 16.64 -4.51
C LEU A 137 -6.33 16.71 -4.90
N PHE A 138 -6.71 15.92 -5.89
CA PHE A 138 -8.07 15.88 -6.42
C PHE A 138 -8.52 14.46 -6.73
N ILE A 139 -9.83 14.24 -6.65
CA ILE A 139 -10.47 13.02 -7.17
C ILE A 139 -11.25 13.37 -8.42
N ARG A 140 -11.02 12.61 -9.50
CA ARG A 140 -11.78 12.72 -10.75
C ARG A 140 -13.12 12.05 -10.59
N THR A 141 -14.20 12.82 -10.66
CA THR A 141 -15.59 12.36 -10.61
C THR A 141 -16.28 12.64 -11.94
N PRO A 142 -17.47 12.06 -12.22
CA PRO A 142 -18.25 12.42 -13.39
C PRO A 142 -18.61 13.92 -13.49
N ASP A 143 -18.72 14.59 -12.33
CA ASP A 143 -19.07 16.01 -12.23
C ASP A 143 -17.86 16.96 -12.24
N GLY A 144 -16.63 16.41 -12.33
CA GLY A 144 -15.39 17.17 -12.35
C GLY A 144 -14.38 16.76 -11.27
N LEU A 145 -13.53 17.71 -10.86
CA LEU A 145 -12.48 17.47 -9.86
C LEU A 145 -13.00 17.83 -8.46
N LEU A 146 -12.99 16.85 -7.57
CA LEU A 146 -13.22 17.02 -6.14
C LEU A 146 -11.88 17.29 -5.43
N SER A 147 -11.72 18.46 -4.80
CA SER A 147 -10.53 18.79 -4.02
C SER A 147 -10.50 18.04 -2.68
N THR A 148 -9.32 17.56 -2.31
CA THR A 148 -9.10 16.81 -1.05
C THR A 148 -7.91 17.40 -0.26
N PRO A 149 -8.01 18.64 0.23
CA PRO A 149 -6.89 19.40 0.78
C PRO A 149 -6.31 18.82 2.08
N GLU A 150 -7.08 18.03 2.84
CA GLU A 150 -6.62 17.35 4.05
C GLU A 150 -5.82 16.09 3.80
N GLN A 151 -5.78 15.61 2.58
CA GLN A 151 -5.10 14.35 2.26
C GLN A 151 -3.61 14.58 2.01
N GLN A 152 -2.82 13.58 2.33
CA GLN A 152 -1.39 13.54 2.05
C GLN A 152 -1.04 12.22 1.36
N ILE A 153 -0.38 12.32 0.22
CA ILE A 153 0.02 11.16 -0.57
C ILE A 153 1.53 11.09 -0.66
N MET A 154 2.06 9.90 -0.47
CA MET A 154 3.45 9.61 -0.80
C MET A 154 3.54 8.76 -2.05
N ILE A 155 4.58 8.97 -2.81
CA ILE A 155 4.89 8.22 -4.02
C ILE A 155 6.26 7.56 -3.92
N LEU A 156 6.39 6.40 -4.57
CA LEU A 156 7.68 5.76 -4.84
C LEU A 156 7.96 5.86 -6.34
N ARG A 157 9.08 6.49 -6.70
CA ARG A 157 9.57 6.51 -8.08
C ARG A 157 10.12 5.15 -8.44
N LEU A 158 9.59 4.56 -9.49
CA LEU A 158 9.99 3.25 -10.00
C LEU A 158 10.91 3.39 -11.22
N PRO A 159 11.61 2.33 -11.66
CA PRO A 159 12.58 2.45 -12.77
C PRO A 159 12.03 2.99 -14.08
N LYS A 160 10.72 2.82 -14.32
CA LYS A 160 10.04 3.34 -15.53
C LYS A 160 9.49 4.76 -15.35
N ALA A 161 9.57 5.31 -14.13
CA ALA A 161 8.99 6.62 -13.84
C ALA A 161 9.65 7.72 -14.67
N LEU A 162 8.83 8.51 -15.34
CA LEU A 162 9.24 9.75 -15.99
C LEU A 162 9.59 10.80 -14.93
N PRO A 163 10.38 11.83 -15.27
CA PRO A 163 10.57 12.98 -14.40
C PRO A 163 9.23 13.60 -14.04
N LEU A 164 8.90 13.67 -12.73
CA LEU A 164 7.66 14.23 -12.24
C LEU A 164 7.94 15.50 -11.44
N ASP A 165 7.19 16.55 -11.74
CA ASP A 165 7.12 17.74 -10.91
C ASP A 165 6.08 17.50 -9.79
N LEU A 166 6.58 17.31 -8.58
CA LEU A 166 5.73 16.97 -7.42
C LEU A 166 4.90 18.14 -6.90
N ALA A 167 5.14 19.37 -7.39
CA ALA A 167 4.38 20.56 -7.03
C ALA A 167 3.10 20.75 -7.87
N LEU A 168 2.94 20.00 -8.95
CA LEU A 168 1.76 20.07 -9.81
C LEU A 168 0.54 19.38 -9.16
N PRO A 169 -0.68 19.76 -9.56
CA PRO A 169 -1.89 19.04 -9.18
C PRO A 169 -1.81 17.55 -9.51
N LEU A 170 -2.20 16.71 -8.56
CA LEU A 170 -2.33 15.26 -8.73
C LEU A 170 -3.79 14.86 -8.57
N SER A 171 -4.26 14.01 -9.45
CA SER A 171 -5.61 13.45 -9.31
C SER A 171 -5.60 11.92 -9.36
N ALA A 172 -6.57 11.31 -8.66
CA ALA A 172 -6.88 9.89 -8.76
C ALA A 172 -8.32 9.72 -9.28
N GLU A 173 -8.62 8.56 -9.85
CA GLU A 173 -9.99 8.18 -10.16
C GLU A 173 -10.82 8.00 -8.88
N TRP A 174 -12.11 8.33 -8.98
CA TRP A 174 -13.05 8.03 -7.91
C TRP A 174 -13.14 6.51 -7.70
N ARG A 175 -13.27 6.09 -6.45
CA ARG A 175 -13.57 4.71 -6.05
C ARG A 175 -14.50 4.69 -4.85
N GLU A 176 -15.16 3.57 -4.62
CA GLU A 176 -15.91 3.32 -3.39
C GLU A 176 -14.94 3.15 -2.21
N GLY A 177 -15.41 3.49 -1.01
CA GLY A 177 -14.62 3.42 0.21
C GLY A 177 -13.71 4.63 0.38
N GLU A 178 -12.44 4.41 0.66
CA GLU A 178 -11.47 5.49 0.81
C GLU A 178 -11.02 6.03 -0.54
N LEU A 179 -11.10 7.35 -0.71
CA LEU A 179 -10.79 8.01 -1.98
C LEU A 179 -9.29 8.00 -2.30
N TRP A 180 -8.45 8.04 -1.25
CA TRP A 180 -6.99 7.99 -1.35
C TRP A 180 -6.43 6.79 -0.60
#